data_b03992685e71eb8bf9f9bf4a9a3621aa
#
_entry.id   b03992685e71eb8bf9f9bf4a9a3621aa
#
_cell.length_a   1.000
_cell.length_b   1.000
_cell.length_c   1.000
_cell.angle_alpha   90.00
_cell.angle_beta   90.00
_cell.angle_gamma   90.00
#
_symmetry.space_group_name_H-M   'P 1'
#
loop_
_entity.id
_entity.type
_entity.pdbx_description
1 polymer ?
#
loop_
_entity_poly.entity_id
_entity_poly.type
_entity_poly.pdbx_seq_one_letter_code
_entity_poly.pdbx_strand_id
1 'polypeptide(L)'
;MGTYHSTRGRTLSCSSKVAIRTGIAPDGGLFVSDELGTQQLDINALADKSYFEIAQDVLGMLLNDYTAEEISACVNEAYRGTFASEEVTPLVKLDAAPGADAPQTYVMELFGGPTSAFKDVALQMLPRLMARTSAKDGGAERIMIVTATSGDTGKAALAGFADAPGTGITVFYPEGKVSRVQNLQMSTQEGDNVAVCGIRGNFDDAQSAVKRIFADKELAERLEAAGTVLSSANSINVGRLVPQVVYYFAAYAQLLRAGAIEAGDAVEFCVPTGNFGDILAGYYAKRMGLPVAKLVVASDKNNVLADFLTTGVYDRNRPFFTTISPSMDILISSNLERMLYFLSDGDCELVAGLMEQLAQTGRYEVPADLLAKIQSVFGCGWASEDEVRAAIKSCWDANGYVIDPHTACGYHVFEKVAPAEGAKARVLLSTASPYKFPRACCDALGLNVPEDDFEAMRVLEQATDTVAPAQLAELESKPVRFEDVCDVDEMASYVESAAKRMSAN
;
A
#
# COMPACT_ATOMS: atom_id res chain seq x y z
N MET A 1 4.86 -20.80 -19.19
CA MET A 1 4.50 -21.66 -18.04
C MET A 1 4.43 -20.74 -16.84
N GLY A 2 3.59 -21.06 -15.84
CA GLY A 2 3.42 -20.19 -14.68
C GLY A 2 4.70 -20.11 -13.85
N THR A 3 5.04 -18.89 -13.44
CA THR A 3 6.25 -18.61 -12.65
C THR A 3 5.92 -18.24 -11.22
N TYR A 4 4.62 -18.13 -10.90
CA TYR A 4 4.13 -17.81 -9.57
C TYR A 4 3.68 -19.06 -8.82
N HIS A 5 4.04 -19.16 -7.55
CA HIS A 5 3.63 -20.21 -6.63
C HIS A 5 3.40 -19.65 -5.22
N SER A 6 2.94 -20.49 -4.29
CA SER A 6 2.71 -20.10 -2.89
C SER A 6 4.02 -19.99 -2.10
N THR A 7 4.09 -19.06 -1.16
CA THR A 7 5.14 -19.01 -0.12
C THR A 7 5.17 -20.24 0.78
N ARG A 8 4.08 -21.01 0.85
CA ARG A 8 3.93 -22.20 1.72
C ARG A 8 4.02 -23.54 0.96
N GLY A 9 4.11 -23.50 -0.37
CA GLY A 9 4.20 -24.72 -1.18
C GLY A 9 4.42 -24.46 -2.65
N ARG A 10 5.14 -25.35 -3.33
CA ARG A 10 5.49 -25.25 -4.76
C ARG A 10 4.66 -26.18 -5.66
N THR A 11 3.69 -26.89 -5.10
CA THR A 11 2.88 -27.87 -5.86
C THR A 11 1.96 -27.23 -6.89
N LEU A 12 1.55 -26.00 -6.66
CA LEU A 12 0.70 -25.23 -7.57
C LEU A 12 1.53 -24.09 -8.18
N SER A 13 1.78 -24.16 -9.48
CA SER A 13 2.38 -23.09 -10.27
C SER A 13 1.33 -22.47 -11.17
N CYS A 14 1.27 -21.14 -11.24
CA CYS A 14 0.34 -20.40 -12.07
C CYS A 14 0.99 -19.20 -12.75
N SER A 15 0.30 -18.63 -13.73
CA SER A 15 0.72 -17.39 -14.38
C SER A 15 0.50 -16.18 -13.48
N SER A 16 1.12 -15.03 -13.78
CA SER A 16 0.88 -13.80 -13.04
C SER A 16 -0.58 -13.34 -13.16
N LYS A 17 -1.23 -13.56 -14.31
CA LYS A 17 -2.66 -13.27 -14.50
C LYS A 17 -3.54 -14.04 -13.52
N VAL A 18 -3.27 -15.35 -13.35
CA VAL A 18 -4.00 -16.19 -12.39
C VAL A 18 -3.71 -15.74 -10.95
N ALA A 19 -2.46 -15.47 -10.60
CA ALA A 19 -2.08 -15.01 -9.26
C ALA A 19 -2.78 -13.68 -8.89
N ILE A 20 -2.85 -12.72 -9.83
CA ILE A 20 -3.54 -11.42 -9.63
C ILE A 20 -5.04 -11.63 -9.47
N ARG A 21 -5.68 -12.46 -10.32
CA ARG A 21 -7.11 -12.72 -10.28
C ARG A 21 -7.52 -13.43 -8.98
N THR A 22 -6.73 -14.42 -8.54
CA THR A 22 -7.01 -15.21 -7.34
C THR A 22 -6.68 -14.43 -6.06
N GLY A 23 -5.60 -13.66 -6.05
CA GLY A 23 -5.16 -12.79 -4.96
C GLY A 23 -4.43 -13.51 -3.81
N ILE A 24 -4.83 -14.73 -3.44
CA ILE A 24 -4.20 -15.56 -2.41
C ILE A 24 -4.13 -17.02 -2.91
N ALA A 25 -3.07 -17.73 -2.54
CA ALA A 25 -2.92 -19.12 -2.94
C ALA A 25 -3.91 -20.03 -2.19
N PRO A 26 -4.32 -21.19 -2.78
CA PRO A 26 -5.31 -22.09 -2.18
C PRO A 26 -4.90 -22.67 -0.82
N ASP A 27 -3.59 -22.73 -0.53
CA ASP A 27 -3.04 -23.16 0.77
C ASP A 27 -2.98 -22.03 1.82
N GLY A 28 -3.49 -20.84 1.47
CA GLY A 28 -3.48 -19.64 2.30
C GLY A 28 -2.15 -18.89 2.31
N GLY A 29 -1.15 -19.34 1.55
CA GLY A 29 0.10 -18.64 1.33
C GLY A 29 -0.03 -17.50 0.31
N LEU A 30 1.02 -16.74 0.14
CA LEU A 30 1.06 -15.60 -0.76
C LEU A 30 1.79 -15.95 -2.06
N PHE A 31 1.31 -15.40 -3.19
CA PHE A 31 1.98 -15.62 -4.46
C PHE A 31 3.32 -14.91 -4.54
N VAL A 32 4.36 -15.66 -4.96
CA VAL A 32 5.73 -15.19 -5.22
C VAL A 32 6.21 -15.75 -6.54
N SER A 33 7.20 -15.10 -7.17
CA SER A 33 7.84 -15.57 -8.39
C SER A 33 9.31 -15.92 -8.14
N ASP A 34 9.75 -17.08 -8.59
CA ASP A 34 11.17 -17.48 -8.59
C ASP A 34 12.02 -16.67 -9.59
N GLU A 35 11.37 -15.96 -10.52
CA GLU A 35 12.06 -15.11 -11.50
C GLU A 35 12.52 -13.77 -10.90
N LEU A 36 12.07 -13.41 -9.69
CA LEU A 36 12.51 -12.19 -9.04
C LEU A 36 14.03 -12.16 -8.86
N GLY A 37 14.67 -11.18 -9.52
CA GLY A 37 16.12 -11.00 -9.48
C GLY A 37 16.91 -11.85 -10.47
N THR A 38 16.27 -12.66 -11.33
CA THR A 38 16.94 -13.35 -12.45
C THR A 38 17.30 -12.40 -13.59
N GLN A 39 16.57 -11.31 -13.71
CA GLN A 39 16.83 -10.20 -14.62
C GLN A 39 17.05 -8.92 -13.80
N GLN A 40 17.88 -8.02 -14.32
CA GLN A 40 18.16 -6.73 -13.70
C GLN A 40 17.85 -5.60 -14.66
N LEU A 41 17.31 -4.51 -14.13
CA LEU A 41 17.11 -3.29 -14.91
C LEU A 41 18.45 -2.58 -15.14
N ASP A 42 18.63 -2.03 -16.32
CA ASP A 42 19.82 -1.18 -16.60
C ASP A 42 19.67 0.16 -15.89
N ILE A 43 20.35 0.30 -14.75
CA ILE A 43 20.33 1.52 -13.93
C ILE A 43 20.96 2.72 -14.64
N ASN A 44 21.87 2.50 -15.60
CA ASN A 44 22.50 3.60 -16.33
C ASN A 44 21.53 4.28 -17.30
N ALA A 45 20.52 3.57 -17.78
CA ALA A 45 19.51 4.10 -18.69
C ALA A 45 18.34 4.78 -17.95
N LEU A 46 18.28 4.71 -16.62
CA LEU A 46 17.12 5.21 -15.85
C LEU A 46 16.95 6.73 -15.94
N ALA A 47 18.04 7.48 -16.00
CA ALA A 47 17.99 8.96 -16.07
C ALA A 47 17.20 9.47 -17.28
N ASP A 48 17.24 8.73 -18.39
CA ASP A 48 16.60 9.13 -19.65
C ASP A 48 15.15 8.63 -19.77
N LYS A 49 14.65 7.86 -18.79
CA LYS A 49 13.31 7.26 -18.82
C LYS A 49 12.29 8.05 -17.98
N SER A 50 11.10 8.20 -18.54
CA SER A 50 9.92 8.66 -17.82
C SER A 50 9.42 7.60 -16.83
N TYR A 51 8.56 8.01 -15.89
CA TYR A 51 7.87 7.07 -14.99
C TYR A 51 7.13 5.97 -15.76
N PHE A 52 6.50 6.32 -16.88
CA PHE A 52 5.73 5.40 -17.72
C PHE A 52 6.61 4.32 -18.36
N GLU A 53 7.78 4.68 -18.86
CA GLU A 53 8.74 3.75 -19.44
C GLU A 53 9.35 2.84 -18.37
N ILE A 54 9.70 3.38 -17.19
CA ILE A 54 10.16 2.59 -16.05
C ILE A 54 9.07 1.61 -15.61
N ALA A 55 7.80 2.06 -15.55
CA ALA A 55 6.68 1.20 -15.20
C ALA A 55 6.50 0.04 -16.19
N GLN A 56 6.63 0.31 -17.50
CA GLN A 56 6.54 -0.74 -18.52
C GLN A 56 7.66 -1.78 -18.37
N ASP A 57 8.89 -1.33 -18.14
CA ASP A 57 10.02 -2.23 -17.94
C ASP A 57 9.87 -3.10 -16.69
N VAL A 58 9.59 -2.48 -15.54
CA VAL A 58 9.44 -3.18 -14.25
C VAL A 58 8.28 -4.17 -14.29
N LEU A 59 7.12 -3.72 -14.78
CA LEU A 59 5.93 -4.58 -14.86
C LEU A 59 6.13 -5.71 -15.88
N GLY A 60 6.78 -5.44 -17.03
CA GLY A 60 7.09 -6.45 -18.04
C GLY A 60 8.00 -7.57 -17.51
N MET A 61 8.96 -7.23 -16.63
CA MET A 61 9.83 -8.22 -15.99
C MET A 61 9.09 -9.08 -14.95
N LEU A 62 8.15 -8.50 -14.22
CA LEU A 62 7.44 -9.17 -13.12
C LEU A 62 6.15 -9.87 -13.58
N LEU A 63 5.54 -9.43 -14.68
CA LEU A 63 4.27 -9.91 -15.22
C LEU A 63 4.45 -10.48 -16.63
N ASN A 64 5.31 -11.48 -16.78
CA ASN A 64 5.81 -12.00 -18.03
C ASN A 64 4.79 -12.69 -18.96
N ASP A 65 3.55 -12.92 -18.50
CA ASP A 65 2.43 -13.43 -19.30
C ASP A 65 1.49 -12.33 -19.81
N TYR A 66 1.75 -11.06 -19.45
CA TYR A 66 1.17 -9.90 -20.12
C TYR A 66 2.01 -9.50 -21.32
N THR A 67 1.37 -9.10 -22.43
CA THR A 67 2.12 -8.55 -23.57
C THR A 67 2.60 -7.13 -23.29
N ALA A 68 3.60 -6.66 -24.05
CA ALA A 68 4.08 -5.29 -23.92
C ALA A 68 2.97 -4.25 -24.17
N GLU A 69 2.06 -4.53 -25.10
CA GLU A 69 0.90 -3.69 -25.40
C GLU A 69 -0.09 -3.69 -24.24
N GLU A 70 -0.36 -4.85 -23.61
CA GLU A 70 -1.22 -4.94 -22.42
C GLU A 70 -0.64 -4.13 -21.25
N ILE A 71 0.67 -4.26 -20.99
CA ILE A 71 1.36 -3.48 -19.93
C ILE A 71 1.30 -1.99 -20.25
N SER A 72 1.66 -1.59 -21.47
CA SER A 72 1.64 -0.18 -21.88
C SER A 72 0.24 0.43 -21.74
N ALA A 73 -0.80 -0.29 -22.14
CA ALA A 73 -2.17 0.15 -21.96
C ALA A 73 -2.54 0.30 -20.48
N CYS A 74 -2.22 -0.71 -19.63
CA CYS A 74 -2.46 -0.63 -18.19
C CYS A 74 -1.78 0.58 -17.55
N VAL A 75 -0.52 0.82 -17.87
CA VAL A 75 0.27 1.95 -17.34
C VAL A 75 -0.36 3.30 -17.73
N ASN A 76 -0.73 3.46 -19.00
CA ASN A 76 -1.36 4.71 -19.46
C ASN A 76 -2.73 4.92 -18.84
N GLU A 77 -3.57 3.90 -18.78
CA GLU A 77 -4.91 3.97 -18.19
C GLU A 77 -4.89 4.19 -16.67
N ALA A 78 -3.86 3.70 -15.98
CA ALA A 78 -3.73 3.86 -14.54
C ALA A 78 -3.20 5.24 -14.13
N TYR A 79 -2.26 5.78 -14.89
CA TYR A 79 -1.46 6.90 -14.38
C TYR A 79 -1.62 8.20 -15.17
N ARG A 80 -1.87 8.13 -16.50
CA ARG A 80 -1.92 9.34 -17.32
C ARG A 80 -3.16 10.19 -17.01
N GLY A 81 -2.92 11.41 -16.53
CA GLY A 81 -3.99 12.34 -16.14
C GLY A 81 -4.73 11.97 -14.85
N THR A 82 -4.28 10.91 -14.14
CA THR A 82 -4.87 10.45 -12.88
C THR A 82 -4.11 11.03 -11.67
N PHE A 83 -2.84 11.28 -11.84
CA PHE A 83 -1.96 11.83 -10.80
C PHE A 83 -1.66 13.31 -11.07
N ALA A 84 -1.34 14.05 -10.02
CA ALA A 84 -1.07 15.49 -10.08
C ALA A 84 0.20 15.84 -10.88
N SER A 85 1.09 14.87 -11.11
CA SER A 85 2.35 15.04 -11.83
C SER A 85 2.59 13.90 -12.81
N GLU A 86 3.23 14.18 -13.94
CA GLU A 86 3.73 13.16 -14.89
C GLU A 86 4.84 12.28 -14.27
N GLU A 87 5.53 12.78 -13.25
CA GLU A 87 6.46 11.94 -12.45
C GLU A 87 5.73 10.94 -11.55
N VAL A 88 4.41 11.03 -11.42
CA VAL A 88 3.52 10.20 -10.58
C VAL A 88 3.90 10.21 -9.09
N THR A 89 5.20 10.07 -8.78
CA THR A 89 5.77 10.06 -7.44
C THR A 89 6.99 10.99 -7.37
N PRO A 90 6.77 12.32 -7.39
CA PRO A 90 7.87 13.29 -7.43
C PRO A 90 8.70 13.28 -6.15
N LEU A 91 9.99 13.61 -6.28
CA LEU A 91 10.90 13.84 -5.16
C LEU A 91 10.96 15.33 -4.80
N VAL A 92 10.80 15.61 -3.53
CA VAL A 92 11.03 16.94 -2.94
C VAL A 92 12.29 16.89 -2.10
N LYS A 93 13.26 17.75 -2.41
CA LYS A 93 14.50 17.87 -1.64
C LYS A 93 14.21 18.61 -0.34
N LEU A 94 14.63 18.06 0.81
CA LEU A 94 14.62 18.79 2.08
C LEU A 94 15.86 19.69 2.19
N ASP A 95 15.69 20.92 2.66
CA ASP A 95 16.80 21.86 2.89
C ASP A 95 17.70 21.39 4.03
N ALA A 96 17.09 20.85 5.09
CA ALA A 96 17.77 20.23 6.21
C ALA A 96 17.42 18.72 6.29
N ALA A 97 18.44 17.88 6.20
CA ALA A 97 18.26 16.44 6.37
C ALA A 97 17.98 16.10 7.85
N PRO A 98 17.05 15.16 8.15
CA PRO A 98 16.87 14.67 9.49
C PRO A 98 18.07 13.83 9.95
N GLY A 99 18.58 14.11 11.15
CA GLY A 99 19.75 13.45 11.73
C GLY A 99 21.08 14.18 11.45
N ALA A 100 22.01 14.05 12.40
CA ALA A 100 23.35 14.64 12.30
C ALA A 100 24.16 13.90 11.21
N ASP A 101 24.92 14.67 10.43
CA ASP A 101 25.82 14.17 9.39
C ASP A 101 25.13 13.24 8.34
N ALA A 102 23.79 13.37 8.20
CA ALA A 102 23.04 12.58 7.25
C ALA A 102 23.29 13.04 5.80
N PRO A 103 23.28 12.11 4.82
CA PRO A 103 23.24 12.45 3.42
C PRO A 103 22.00 13.28 3.08
N GLN A 104 22.04 13.98 1.94
CA GLN A 104 20.88 14.72 1.45
C GLN A 104 19.63 13.85 1.46
N THR A 105 18.57 14.37 2.07
CA THR A 105 17.28 13.66 2.19
C THR A 105 16.26 14.25 1.23
N TYR A 106 15.50 13.36 0.61
CA TYR A 106 14.39 13.66 -0.28
C TYR A 106 13.11 13.01 0.27
N VAL A 107 11.99 13.69 0.09
CA VAL A 107 10.65 13.14 0.35
C VAL A 107 10.09 12.66 -0.98
N MET A 108 9.70 11.40 -1.07
CA MET A 108 8.98 10.85 -2.23
C MET A 108 7.48 10.97 -1.98
N GLU A 109 6.83 11.89 -2.70
CA GLU A 109 5.40 12.14 -2.58
C GLU A 109 4.59 11.06 -3.30
N LEU A 110 4.03 10.12 -2.55
CA LEU A 110 3.22 9.02 -3.06
C LEU A 110 1.71 9.33 -3.09
N PHE A 111 1.33 10.55 -2.71
CA PHE A 111 -0.05 10.95 -2.47
C PHE A 111 -0.66 11.83 -3.56
N GLY A 112 -0.03 11.93 -4.72
CA GLY A 112 -0.52 12.71 -5.85
C GLY A 112 -1.74 12.11 -6.59
N GLY A 113 -2.24 10.97 -6.16
CA GLY A 113 -3.34 10.24 -6.77
C GLY A 113 -4.74 10.66 -6.27
N PRO A 114 -5.80 10.00 -6.78
CA PRO A 114 -7.21 10.40 -6.57
C PRO A 114 -7.66 10.42 -5.12
N THR A 115 -7.05 9.64 -4.24
CA THR A 115 -7.43 9.58 -2.82
C THR A 115 -6.37 10.14 -1.87
N SER A 116 -5.35 10.75 -2.44
CA SER A 116 -4.25 11.40 -1.71
C SER A 116 -3.52 10.45 -0.75
N ALA A 117 -3.27 9.20 -1.20
CA ALA A 117 -2.50 8.19 -0.49
C ALA A 117 -1.71 7.29 -1.47
N PHE A 118 -0.57 6.73 -1.01
CA PHE A 118 0.30 5.86 -1.81
C PHE A 118 -0.42 4.65 -2.44
N LYS A 119 -1.51 4.23 -1.81
CA LYS A 119 -2.31 3.09 -2.25
C LYS A 119 -2.90 3.28 -3.64
N ASP A 120 -3.06 4.54 -4.07
CA ASP A 120 -3.54 4.88 -5.41
C ASP A 120 -2.63 4.31 -6.50
N VAL A 121 -1.31 4.33 -6.33
CA VAL A 121 -0.37 3.80 -7.32
C VAL A 121 -0.69 2.35 -7.68
N ALA A 122 -0.93 1.52 -6.68
CA ALA A 122 -1.26 0.13 -6.90
C ALA A 122 -2.75 -0.11 -7.24
N LEU A 123 -3.65 0.65 -6.64
CA LEU A 123 -5.09 0.44 -6.80
C LEU A 123 -5.66 1.09 -8.07
N GLN A 124 -4.97 2.01 -8.70
CA GLN A 124 -5.26 2.41 -10.09
C GLN A 124 -4.80 1.36 -11.10
N MET A 125 -3.70 0.66 -10.83
CA MET A 125 -3.17 -0.38 -11.72
C MET A 125 -3.92 -1.71 -11.62
N LEU A 126 -4.25 -2.17 -10.43
CA LEU A 126 -4.83 -3.51 -10.17
C LEU A 126 -6.08 -3.81 -11.01
N PRO A 127 -7.12 -2.94 -11.10
CA PRO A 127 -8.29 -3.24 -11.91
C PRO A 127 -7.98 -3.33 -13.42
N ARG A 128 -7.00 -2.56 -13.93
CA ARG A 128 -6.55 -2.63 -15.33
C ARG A 128 -5.85 -3.95 -15.63
N LEU A 129 -5.03 -4.43 -14.70
CA LEU A 129 -4.44 -5.77 -14.78
C LEU A 129 -5.53 -6.85 -14.72
N MET A 130 -6.47 -6.76 -13.76
CA MET A 130 -7.56 -7.73 -13.62
C MET A 130 -8.45 -7.79 -14.87
N ALA A 131 -8.81 -6.67 -15.46
CA ALA A 131 -9.61 -6.62 -16.68
C ALA A 131 -8.98 -7.41 -17.85
N ARG A 132 -7.65 -7.50 -17.89
CA ARG A 132 -6.92 -8.25 -18.91
C ARG A 132 -6.75 -9.74 -18.60
N THR A 133 -7.09 -10.19 -17.39
CA THR A 133 -7.08 -11.62 -17.05
C THR A 133 -8.31 -12.34 -17.60
N SER A 134 -9.45 -11.66 -17.70
CA SER A 134 -10.74 -12.24 -18.09
C SER A 134 -10.89 -12.44 -19.59
N ALA A 135 -10.21 -11.65 -20.42
CA ALA A 135 -10.42 -11.62 -21.86
C ALA A 135 -9.91 -12.87 -22.60
N LYS A 136 -8.92 -13.62 -22.06
CA LYS A 136 -8.29 -14.77 -22.73
C LYS A 136 -8.96 -16.11 -22.47
N ASP A 137 -9.67 -16.25 -21.35
CA ASP A 137 -10.25 -17.55 -20.94
C ASP A 137 -11.70 -17.75 -21.41
N GLY A 138 -12.22 -16.88 -22.28
CA GLY A 138 -13.56 -17.01 -22.88
C GLY A 138 -14.73 -16.89 -21.89
N GLY A 139 -14.46 -16.54 -20.64
CA GLY A 139 -15.44 -16.37 -19.59
C GLY A 139 -15.87 -14.90 -19.48
N ALA A 140 -17.17 -14.65 -19.61
CA ALA A 140 -17.79 -13.36 -19.32
C ALA A 140 -17.98 -13.18 -17.81
N GLU A 141 -17.03 -13.64 -16.99
CA GLU A 141 -17.12 -13.55 -15.54
C GLU A 141 -16.70 -12.16 -15.05
N ARG A 142 -17.58 -11.53 -14.30
CA ARG A 142 -17.30 -10.30 -13.58
C ARG A 142 -16.52 -10.62 -12.29
N ILE A 143 -15.49 -9.86 -11.99
CA ILE A 143 -14.76 -9.96 -10.73
C ILE A 143 -15.37 -8.97 -9.73
N MET A 144 -15.98 -9.49 -8.66
CA MET A 144 -16.50 -8.68 -7.55
C MET A 144 -15.47 -8.59 -6.44
N ILE A 145 -14.96 -7.41 -6.21
CA ILE A 145 -14.08 -7.11 -5.08
C ILE A 145 -14.93 -6.87 -3.83
N VAL A 146 -14.60 -7.56 -2.75
CA VAL A 146 -15.21 -7.33 -1.43
C VAL A 146 -14.12 -6.99 -0.43
N THR A 147 -14.28 -5.86 0.25
CA THR A 147 -13.28 -5.42 1.24
C THR A 147 -13.94 -4.72 2.42
N ALA A 148 -13.34 -4.88 3.60
CA ALA A 148 -13.61 -4.06 4.77
C ALA A 148 -12.46 -3.07 4.98
N THR A 149 -12.78 -1.85 5.38
CA THR A 149 -11.79 -0.80 5.59
C THR A 149 -12.10 0.02 6.84
N SER A 150 -11.06 0.43 7.55
CA SER A 150 -11.10 1.51 8.55
C SER A 150 -10.42 2.78 8.04
N GLY A 151 -9.96 2.79 6.78
CA GLY A 151 -9.14 3.89 6.26
C GLY A 151 -8.90 3.82 4.74
N ASP A 152 -7.68 4.12 4.34
CA ASP A 152 -7.31 4.46 2.95
C ASP A 152 -7.49 3.36 1.91
N THR A 153 -7.41 2.08 2.30
CA THR A 153 -7.47 0.98 1.32
C THR A 153 -8.82 0.91 0.60
N GLY A 154 -9.92 1.01 1.34
CA GLY A 154 -11.27 0.95 0.73
C GLY A 154 -11.52 2.12 -0.21
N LYS A 155 -11.09 3.34 0.18
CA LYS A 155 -11.24 4.54 -0.65
C LYS A 155 -10.45 4.45 -1.94
N ALA A 156 -9.18 4.07 -1.84
CA ALA A 156 -8.32 3.91 -3.02
C ALA A 156 -8.80 2.76 -3.93
N ALA A 157 -9.36 1.68 -3.34
CA ALA A 157 -9.97 0.61 -4.11
C ALA A 157 -11.25 1.08 -4.84
N LEU A 158 -12.13 1.81 -4.17
CA LEU A 158 -13.31 2.40 -4.81
C LEU A 158 -12.91 3.27 -6.01
N ALA A 159 -11.98 4.21 -5.82
CA ALA A 159 -11.52 5.10 -6.87
C ALA A 159 -10.86 4.34 -8.04
N GLY A 160 -10.09 3.29 -7.75
CA GLY A 160 -9.42 2.49 -8.78
C GLY A 160 -10.36 1.59 -9.58
N PHE A 161 -11.33 0.97 -8.91
CA PHE A 161 -12.28 0.05 -9.53
C PHE A 161 -13.51 0.75 -10.13
N ALA A 162 -13.73 2.05 -9.86
CA ALA A 162 -14.84 2.80 -10.43
C ALA A 162 -14.84 2.68 -11.96
N ASP A 163 -15.94 2.16 -12.52
CA ASP A 163 -16.18 1.92 -13.94
C ASP A 163 -15.08 1.09 -14.66
N ALA A 164 -14.25 0.36 -13.91
CA ALA A 164 -13.26 -0.55 -14.50
C ALA A 164 -13.98 -1.75 -15.15
N PRO A 165 -13.70 -2.04 -16.45
CA PRO A 165 -14.42 -3.08 -17.20
C PRO A 165 -14.33 -4.46 -16.56
N GLY A 166 -15.45 -5.19 -16.54
CA GLY A 166 -15.52 -6.55 -16.01
C GLY A 166 -15.33 -6.68 -14.51
N THR A 167 -15.37 -5.56 -13.78
CA THR A 167 -15.21 -5.56 -12.33
C THR A 167 -16.39 -4.92 -11.62
N GLY A 168 -16.53 -5.22 -10.34
CA GLY A 168 -17.40 -4.53 -9.40
C GLY A 168 -16.73 -4.49 -8.03
N ILE A 169 -17.12 -3.55 -7.18
CA ILE A 169 -16.56 -3.43 -5.84
C ILE A 169 -17.63 -3.13 -4.79
N THR A 170 -17.55 -3.85 -3.68
CA THR A 170 -18.32 -3.57 -2.46
C THR A 170 -17.35 -3.29 -1.31
N VAL A 171 -17.52 -2.13 -0.68
CA VAL A 171 -16.72 -1.71 0.47
C VAL A 171 -17.59 -1.57 1.70
N PHE A 172 -17.17 -2.22 2.79
CA PHE A 172 -17.77 -2.09 4.10
C PHE A 172 -16.88 -1.29 5.04
N TYR A 173 -17.47 -0.43 5.85
CA TYR A 173 -16.76 0.35 6.88
C TYR A 173 -17.59 0.45 8.16
N PRO A 174 -16.98 0.55 9.35
CA PRO A 174 -17.71 0.71 10.59
C PRO A 174 -18.36 2.10 10.67
N GLU A 175 -19.71 2.13 10.78
CA GLU A 175 -20.49 3.35 10.82
C GLU A 175 -20.03 4.25 12.01
N GLY A 176 -19.83 5.55 11.74
CA GLY A 176 -19.44 6.53 12.76
C GLY A 176 -18.03 6.36 13.35
N LYS A 177 -17.18 5.47 12.77
CA LYS A 177 -15.82 5.19 13.26
C LYS A 177 -14.70 5.66 12.33
N VAL A 178 -15.05 6.36 11.25
CA VAL A 178 -14.11 6.96 10.29
C VAL A 178 -14.24 8.48 10.34
N SER A 179 -13.18 9.24 9.97
CA SER A 179 -13.24 10.69 9.92
C SER A 179 -14.24 11.17 8.87
N ARG A 180 -14.67 12.45 8.97
CA ARG A 180 -15.61 13.04 7.98
C ARG A 180 -15.04 12.99 6.57
N VAL A 181 -13.77 13.35 6.38
CA VAL A 181 -13.09 13.24 5.08
C VAL A 181 -13.10 11.79 4.59
N GLN A 182 -12.77 10.84 5.44
CA GLN A 182 -12.75 9.43 5.08
C GLN A 182 -14.13 8.91 4.70
N ASN A 183 -15.17 9.28 5.43
CA ASN A 183 -16.54 8.93 5.10
C ASN A 183 -16.94 9.48 3.73
N LEU A 184 -16.74 10.78 3.51
CA LEU A 184 -17.11 11.43 2.25
C LEU A 184 -16.32 10.86 1.06
N GLN A 185 -15.04 10.51 1.20
CA GLN A 185 -14.31 9.85 0.13
C GLN A 185 -14.94 8.52 -0.32
N MET A 186 -15.67 7.83 0.56
CA MET A 186 -16.38 6.59 0.22
C MET A 186 -17.82 6.87 -0.23
N SER A 187 -18.56 7.65 0.56
CA SER A 187 -20.00 7.87 0.34
C SER A 187 -20.33 8.74 -0.87
N THR A 188 -19.38 9.54 -1.36
CA THR A 188 -19.53 10.36 -2.57
C THR A 188 -18.91 9.74 -3.82
N GLN A 189 -18.30 8.53 -3.71
CA GLN A 189 -17.61 7.89 -4.83
C GLN A 189 -18.54 7.69 -6.02
N GLU A 190 -18.10 8.12 -7.19
CA GLU A 190 -18.78 7.93 -8.47
C GLU A 190 -18.48 6.55 -9.06
N GLY A 191 -19.31 6.11 -10.01
CA GLY A 191 -19.19 4.84 -10.73
C GLY A 191 -20.46 4.00 -10.62
N ASP A 192 -20.77 3.23 -11.67
CA ASP A 192 -21.96 2.38 -11.72
C ASP A 192 -21.72 0.97 -11.16
N ASN A 193 -20.44 0.60 -11.03
CA ASN A 193 -19.98 -0.70 -10.54
C ASN A 193 -19.48 -0.67 -9.10
N VAL A 194 -19.79 0.38 -8.32
CA VAL A 194 -19.37 0.52 -6.91
C VAL A 194 -20.55 0.43 -5.96
N ALA A 195 -20.31 -0.14 -4.78
CA ALA A 195 -21.24 -0.18 -3.67
C ALA A 195 -20.50 0.07 -2.35
N VAL A 196 -21.10 0.87 -1.49
CA VAL A 196 -20.55 1.23 -0.18
C VAL A 196 -21.62 1.03 0.88
N CYS A 197 -21.29 0.38 1.99
CA CYS A 197 -22.21 0.12 3.07
C CYS A 197 -21.53 0.29 4.43
N GLY A 198 -22.11 1.13 5.29
CA GLY A 198 -21.77 1.20 6.70
C GLY A 198 -22.21 -0.09 7.42
N ILE A 199 -21.47 -0.54 8.42
CA ILE A 199 -21.90 -1.65 9.27
C ILE A 199 -22.10 -1.22 10.72
N ARG A 200 -23.11 -1.77 11.39
CA ARG A 200 -23.30 -1.65 12.83
C ARG A 200 -22.36 -2.63 13.54
N GLY A 201 -21.13 -2.18 13.77
CA GLY A 201 -20.06 -2.99 14.37
C GLY A 201 -18.74 -2.22 14.41
N ASN A 202 -17.67 -2.97 14.61
CA ASN A 202 -16.31 -2.44 14.53
C ASN A 202 -15.56 -3.00 13.29
N PHE A 203 -14.31 -2.57 13.11
CA PHE A 203 -13.51 -2.99 11.96
C PHE A 203 -13.22 -4.50 11.96
N ASP A 204 -13.00 -5.10 13.13
CA ASP A 204 -12.73 -6.54 13.25
C ASP A 204 -13.97 -7.37 12.90
N ASP A 205 -15.16 -6.87 13.26
CA ASP A 205 -16.43 -7.47 12.86
C ASP A 205 -16.58 -7.47 11.34
N ALA A 206 -16.30 -6.34 10.69
CA ALA A 206 -16.33 -6.21 9.23
C ALA A 206 -15.33 -7.15 8.55
N GLN A 207 -14.08 -7.19 9.02
CA GLN A 207 -13.05 -8.08 8.48
C GLN A 207 -13.42 -9.56 8.63
N SER A 208 -13.95 -9.92 9.80
CA SER A 208 -14.36 -11.29 10.07
C SER A 208 -15.52 -11.71 9.18
N ALA A 209 -16.48 -10.80 8.92
CA ALA A 209 -17.58 -11.04 8.01
C ALA A 209 -17.11 -11.21 6.56
N VAL A 210 -16.19 -10.34 6.08
CA VAL A 210 -15.58 -10.49 4.76
C VAL A 210 -14.88 -11.83 4.60
N LYS A 211 -14.15 -12.30 5.61
CA LYS A 211 -13.53 -13.65 5.59
C LYS A 211 -14.59 -14.75 5.50
N ARG A 212 -15.72 -14.62 6.20
CA ARG A 212 -16.84 -15.59 6.11
C ARG A 212 -17.46 -15.58 4.70
N ILE A 213 -17.63 -14.39 4.09
CA ILE A 213 -18.14 -14.25 2.72
C ILE A 213 -17.25 -15.01 1.72
N PHE A 214 -15.92 -14.89 1.84
CA PHE A 214 -14.98 -15.64 0.99
C PHE A 214 -14.98 -17.15 1.26
N ALA A 215 -15.34 -17.59 2.46
CA ALA A 215 -15.42 -19.01 2.83
C ALA A 215 -16.79 -19.64 2.53
N ASP A 216 -17.81 -18.85 2.20
CA ASP A 216 -19.18 -19.29 1.93
C ASP A 216 -19.29 -19.87 0.51
N LYS A 217 -19.26 -21.20 0.42
CA LYS A 217 -19.36 -21.94 -0.84
C LYS A 217 -20.71 -21.78 -1.53
N GLU A 218 -21.80 -21.73 -0.75
CA GLU A 218 -23.13 -21.57 -1.33
C GLU A 218 -23.32 -20.19 -1.96
N LEU A 219 -22.79 -19.14 -1.33
CA LEU A 219 -22.74 -17.80 -1.92
C LEU A 219 -21.87 -17.78 -3.19
N ALA A 220 -20.70 -18.40 -3.14
CA ALA A 220 -19.79 -18.48 -4.29
C ALA A 220 -20.49 -19.16 -5.49
N GLU A 221 -21.15 -20.32 -5.28
CA GLU A 221 -21.90 -21.04 -6.32
C GLU A 221 -23.05 -20.19 -6.91
N ARG A 222 -23.79 -19.43 -6.07
CA ARG A 222 -24.85 -18.53 -6.55
C ARG A 222 -24.31 -17.37 -7.37
N LEU A 223 -23.17 -16.80 -6.96
CA LEU A 223 -22.52 -15.72 -7.69
C LEU A 223 -21.93 -16.21 -9.01
N GLU A 224 -21.28 -17.36 -9.03
CA GLU A 224 -20.74 -18.00 -10.25
C GLU A 224 -21.85 -18.31 -11.25
N ALA A 225 -22.99 -18.85 -10.79
CA ALA A 225 -24.16 -19.07 -11.64
C ALA A 225 -24.71 -17.78 -12.26
N ALA A 226 -24.46 -16.63 -11.62
CA ALA A 226 -24.78 -15.30 -12.13
C ALA A 226 -23.61 -14.64 -12.91
N GLY A 227 -22.55 -15.38 -13.25
CA GLY A 227 -21.38 -14.89 -13.97
C GLY A 227 -20.48 -13.94 -13.16
N THR A 228 -20.42 -14.09 -11.84
CA THR A 228 -19.61 -13.25 -10.95
C THR A 228 -18.74 -14.11 -10.03
N VAL A 229 -17.46 -13.78 -9.92
CA VAL A 229 -16.51 -14.41 -9.00
C VAL A 229 -16.01 -13.41 -7.96
N LEU A 230 -15.81 -13.85 -6.73
CA LEU A 230 -15.26 -13.01 -5.67
C LEU A 230 -13.73 -12.92 -5.78
N SER A 231 -13.19 -11.74 -5.54
CA SER A 231 -11.75 -11.51 -5.41
C SER A 231 -11.47 -10.42 -4.38
N SER A 232 -10.19 -10.29 -4.00
CA SER A 232 -9.74 -9.34 -2.99
C SER A 232 -8.75 -8.35 -3.56
N ALA A 233 -8.94 -7.07 -3.21
CA ALA A 233 -7.98 -5.99 -3.47
C ALA A 233 -7.07 -5.70 -2.25
N ASN A 234 -6.91 -6.63 -1.32
CA ASN A 234 -6.06 -6.47 -0.15
C ASN A 234 -4.57 -6.41 -0.53
N SER A 235 -3.72 -5.92 0.38
CA SER A 235 -2.28 -5.78 0.14
C SER A 235 -1.54 -7.10 -0.13
N ILE A 236 -2.16 -8.24 0.19
CA ILE A 236 -1.63 -9.58 -0.10
C ILE A 236 -1.69 -9.94 -1.60
N ASN A 237 -2.56 -9.30 -2.38
CA ASN A 237 -2.62 -9.52 -3.82
C ASN A 237 -1.31 -9.03 -4.48
N VAL A 238 -0.65 -9.90 -5.24
CA VAL A 238 0.61 -9.57 -5.93
C VAL A 238 0.43 -8.41 -6.91
N GLY A 239 -0.75 -8.26 -7.51
CA GLY A 239 -1.09 -7.12 -8.38
C GLY A 239 -1.13 -5.77 -7.66
N ARG A 240 -1.11 -5.76 -6.32
CA ARG A 240 -0.88 -4.56 -5.51
C ARG A 240 0.58 -4.33 -5.15
N LEU A 241 1.36 -5.40 -5.04
CA LEU A 241 2.78 -5.30 -4.70
C LEU A 241 3.60 -4.81 -5.90
N VAL A 242 3.40 -5.43 -7.06
CA VAL A 242 4.24 -5.22 -8.26
C VAL A 242 4.27 -3.76 -8.74
N PRO A 243 3.15 -2.99 -8.80
CA PRO A 243 3.20 -1.60 -9.21
C PRO A 243 4.00 -0.70 -8.26
N GLN A 244 4.15 -1.09 -7.01
CA GLN A 244 4.92 -0.33 -6.02
C GLN A 244 6.44 -0.43 -6.23
N VAL A 245 6.91 -1.46 -6.93
CA VAL A 245 8.34 -1.59 -7.28
C VAL A 245 8.79 -0.44 -8.17
N VAL A 246 7.90 0.07 -9.01
CA VAL A 246 8.17 1.12 -10.00
C VAL A 246 8.72 2.40 -9.37
N TYR A 247 8.09 2.88 -8.31
CA TYR A 247 8.46 4.18 -7.75
C TYR A 247 9.84 4.18 -7.05
N TYR A 248 10.38 3.03 -6.64
CA TYR A 248 11.78 2.96 -6.16
C TYR A 248 12.76 3.22 -7.29
N PHE A 249 12.54 2.63 -8.48
CA PHE A 249 13.33 2.92 -9.67
C PHE A 249 13.12 4.36 -10.17
N ALA A 250 11.88 4.86 -10.14
CA ALA A 250 11.56 6.23 -10.53
C ALA A 250 12.22 7.26 -9.60
N ALA A 251 12.27 7.00 -8.28
CA ALA A 251 13.01 7.85 -7.35
C ALA A 251 14.51 7.88 -7.68
N TYR A 252 15.09 6.73 -7.96
CA TYR A 252 16.49 6.64 -8.35
C TYR A 252 16.77 7.40 -9.66
N ALA A 253 15.89 7.27 -10.65
CA ALA A 253 15.97 8.02 -11.90
C ALA A 253 15.93 9.55 -11.68
N GLN A 254 15.04 10.01 -10.79
CA GLN A 254 14.95 11.43 -10.43
C GLN A 254 16.23 11.93 -9.73
N LEU A 255 16.82 11.15 -8.84
CA LEU A 255 18.10 11.47 -8.18
C LEU A 255 19.25 11.58 -9.20
N LEU A 256 19.32 10.67 -10.19
CA LEU A 256 20.28 10.73 -11.29
C LEU A 256 20.10 12.00 -12.13
N ARG A 257 18.85 12.30 -12.55
CA ARG A 257 18.55 13.52 -13.34
C ARG A 257 18.89 14.80 -12.59
N ALA A 258 18.71 14.81 -11.28
CA ALA A 258 19.07 15.95 -10.43
C ALA A 258 20.59 16.07 -10.17
N GLY A 259 21.41 15.11 -10.62
CA GLY A 259 22.84 15.06 -10.30
C GLY A 259 23.13 14.87 -8.81
N ALA A 260 22.17 14.32 -8.08
CA ALA A 260 22.28 14.06 -6.64
C ALA A 260 23.10 12.80 -6.33
N ILE A 261 23.11 11.86 -7.26
CA ILE A 261 23.86 10.62 -7.23
C ILE A 261 24.41 10.30 -8.62
N GLU A 262 25.40 9.42 -8.68
CA GLU A 262 25.89 8.77 -9.90
C GLU A 262 25.29 7.35 -10.02
N ALA A 263 25.28 6.81 -11.24
CA ALA A 263 24.80 5.44 -11.46
C ALA A 263 25.67 4.41 -10.70
N GLY A 264 25.03 3.62 -9.85
CA GLY A 264 25.70 2.68 -8.94
C GLY A 264 25.83 3.18 -7.51
N ASP A 265 25.59 4.45 -7.25
CA ASP A 265 25.53 4.98 -5.88
C ASP A 265 24.34 4.39 -5.12
N ALA A 266 24.58 3.99 -3.89
CA ALA A 266 23.55 3.35 -3.07
C ALA A 266 22.64 4.39 -2.37
N VAL A 267 21.34 4.12 -2.34
CA VAL A 267 20.31 4.96 -1.72
C VAL A 267 19.67 4.22 -0.53
N GLU A 268 19.44 4.94 0.56
CA GLU A 268 18.69 4.44 1.71
C GLU A 268 17.24 4.92 1.62
N PHE A 269 16.28 3.99 1.83
CA PHE A 269 14.85 4.31 1.84
C PHE A 269 14.24 4.06 3.22
N CYS A 270 13.49 5.04 3.75
CA CYS A 270 12.68 4.88 4.96
C CYS A 270 11.21 4.85 4.61
N VAL A 271 10.53 3.84 5.11
CA VAL A 271 9.15 3.53 4.73
C VAL A 271 8.28 3.45 5.98
N PRO A 272 7.28 4.34 6.13
CA PRO A 272 6.21 4.15 7.09
C PRO A 272 5.51 2.81 6.83
N THR A 273 5.62 1.86 7.76
CA THR A 273 5.34 0.46 7.46
C THR A 273 4.29 -0.14 8.37
N GLY A 274 3.17 -0.59 7.78
CA GLY A 274 2.17 -1.46 8.40
C GLY A 274 2.24 -2.88 7.81
N ASN A 275 1.50 -3.13 6.72
CA ASN A 275 1.38 -4.45 6.09
C ASN A 275 2.61 -4.93 5.28
N PHE A 276 3.74 -4.27 5.39
CA PHE A 276 5.02 -4.61 4.76
C PHE A 276 5.02 -4.61 3.22
N GLY A 277 3.93 -4.21 2.57
CA GLY A 277 3.82 -4.25 1.10
C GLY A 277 4.74 -3.26 0.42
N ASP A 278 4.71 -2.01 0.86
CA ASP A 278 5.49 -0.90 0.32
C ASP A 278 7.00 -1.18 0.42
N ILE A 279 7.50 -1.43 1.63
CA ILE A 279 8.94 -1.69 1.83
C ILE A 279 9.41 -3.00 1.16
N LEU A 280 8.54 -4.00 1.02
CA LEU A 280 8.83 -5.22 0.28
C LEU A 280 9.01 -4.93 -1.22
N ALA A 281 8.27 -3.96 -1.77
CA ALA A 281 8.49 -3.50 -3.13
C ALA A 281 9.88 -2.90 -3.32
N GLY A 282 10.41 -2.19 -2.32
CA GLY A 282 11.81 -1.76 -2.28
C GLY A 282 12.80 -2.93 -2.26
N TYR A 283 12.47 -4.00 -1.55
CA TYR A 283 13.27 -5.23 -1.60
C TYR A 283 13.23 -5.90 -2.98
N TYR A 284 12.07 -5.90 -3.64
CA TYR A 284 11.96 -6.37 -5.03
C TYR A 284 12.85 -5.54 -5.96
N ALA A 285 12.80 -4.21 -5.83
CA ALA A 285 13.66 -3.32 -6.62
C ALA A 285 15.16 -3.62 -6.39
N LYS A 286 15.57 -3.83 -5.13
CA LYS A 286 16.94 -4.28 -4.79
C LYS A 286 17.31 -5.60 -5.48
N ARG A 287 16.42 -6.58 -5.48
CA ARG A 287 16.63 -7.88 -6.18
C ARG A 287 16.72 -7.71 -7.69
N MET A 288 16.05 -6.70 -8.27
CA MET A 288 16.07 -6.36 -9.70
C MET A 288 17.23 -5.41 -10.07
N GLY A 289 18.20 -5.20 -9.18
CA GLY A 289 19.44 -4.48 -9.46
C GLY A 289 19.50 -3.03 -8.99
N LEU A 290 18.47 -2.51 -8.33
CA LEU A 290 18.52 -1.15 -7.77
C LEU A 290 19.57 -1.08 -6.64
N PRO A 291 20.51 -0.11 -6.65
CA PRO A 291 21.50 0.06 -5.60
C PRO A 291 20.87 0.60 -4.31
N VAL A 292 20.35 -0.30 -3.48
CA VAL A 292 19.72 0.04 -2.20
C VAL A 292 20.70 -0.26 -1.06
N ALA A 293 21.11 0.76 -0.33
CA ALA A 293 21.98 0.61 0.85
C ALA A 293 21.24 -0.08 1.98
N LYS A 294 20.06 0.42 2.34
CA LYS A 294 19.20 -0.12 3.41
C LYS A 294 17.75 0.23 3.14
N LEU A 295 16.86 -0.63 3.59
CA LEU A 295 15.42 -0.38 3.69
C LEU A 295 15.06 -0.22 5.18
N VAL A 296 14.61 0.94 5.59
CA VAL A 296 14.34 1.25 7.00
C VAL A 296 12.84 1.22 7.26
N VAL A 297 12.42 0.27 8.09
CA VAL A 297 11.04 0.19 8.58
C VAL A 297 10.81 1.25 9.64
N ALA A 298 9.83 2.11 9.44
CA ALA A 298 9.35 3.02 10.47
C ALA A 298 7.97 2.57 10.94
N SER A 299 7.84 2.28 12.23
CA SER A 299 6.58 1.92 12.88
C SER A 299 6.06 3.07 13.75
N ASP A 300 4.77 3.04 14.03
CA ASP A 300 4.18 3.81 15.11
C ASP A 300 4.24 3.05 16.45
N LYS A 301 3.39 3.41 17.39
CA LYS A 301 3.28 2.75 18.70
C LYS A 301 2.92 1.25 18.61
N ASN A 302 2.31 0.80 17.51
CA ASN A 302 2.09 -0.62 17.21
C ASN A 302 3.37 -1.22 16.58
N ASN A 303 4.46 -1.21 17.31
CA ASN A 303 5.83 -1.43 16.86
C ASN A 303 6.24 -2.91 16.70
N VAL A 304 5.29 -3.80 16.40
CA VAL A 304 5.55 -5.25 16.26
C VAL A 304 6.65 -5.56 15.23
N LEU A 305 6.74 -4.78 14.15
CA LEU A 305 7.78 -4.96 13.12
C LEU A 305 9.16 -4.53 13.62
N ALA A 306 9.26 -3.41 14.34
CA ALA A 306 10.53 -2.94 14.90
C ALA A 306 11.08 -3.96 15.91
N ASP A 307 10.23 -4.50 16.79
CA ASP A 307 10.62 -5.55 17.73
C ASP A 307 11.06 -6.82 17.00
N PHE A 308 10.29 -7.26 15.99
CA PHE A 308 10.62 -8.45 15.20
C PHE A 308 11.98 -8.30 14.48
N LEU A 309 12.21 -7.18 13.80
CA LEU A 309 13.46 -6.94 13.06
C LEU A 309 14.68 -6.83 14.00
N THR A 310 14.45 -6.42 15.25
CA THR A 310 15.49 -6.34 16.27
C THR A 310 15.81 -7.69 16.90
N THR A 311 14.76 -8.48 17.23
CA THR A 311 14.89 -9.66 18.08
C THR A 311 14.75 -11.00 17.37
N GLY A 312 14.15 -11.02 16.16
CA GLY A 312 13.72 -12.23 15.46
C GLY A 312 12.42 -12.83 15.98
N VAL A 313 11.82 -12.22 16.99
CA VAL A 313 10.56 -12.68 17.59
C VAL A 313 9.39 -11.83 17.10
N TYR A 314 8.47 -12.45 16.41
CA TYR A 314 7.17 -11.83 16.05
C TYR A 314 6.12 -12.21 17.08
N ASP A 315 5.56 -11.24 17.79
CA ASP A 315 4.55 -11.46 18.82
C ASP A 315 3.40 -10.48 18.71
N ARG A 316 2.20 -10.99 18.31
CA ARG A 316 0.96 -10.20 18.21
C ARG A 316 0.18 -10.14 19.54
N ASN A 317 0.60 -10.88 20.58
CA ASN A 317 -0.06 -10.92 21.87
C ASN A 317 0.33 -9.71 22.72
N ARG A 318 -0.03 -8.52 22.23
CA ARG A 318 0.27 -7.23 22.82
C ARG A 318 -0.93 -6.30 22.71
N PRO A 319 -0.99 -5.20 23.50
CA PRO A 319 -2.03 -4.20 23.34
C PRO A 319 -2.04 -3.61 21.93
N PHE A 320 -3.25 -3.37 21.39
CA PHE A 320 -3.47 -2.61 20.18
C PHE A 320 -3.74 -1.15 20.55
N PHE A 321 -3.12 -0.22 19.84
CA PHE A 321 -3.28 1.21 20.01
C PHE A 321 -3.90 1.83 18.77
N THR A 322 -4.91 2.66 18.95
CA THR A 322 -5.39 3.56 17.90
C THR A 322 -4.56 4.82 17.94
N THR A 323 -3.88 5.13 16.84
CA THR A 323 -2.92 6.24 16.75
C THR A 323 -3.38 7.30 15.75
N ILE A 324 -2.62 8.41 15.66
CA ILE A 324 -2.82 9.44 14.64
C ILE A 324 -2.29 9.04 13.26
N SER A 325 -1.63 7.87 13.13
CA SER A 325 -1.15 7.25 11.89
C SER A 325 -1.90 5.94 11.57
N PRO A 326 -3.24 5.97 11.40
CA PRO A 326 -4.10 4.78 11.45
C PRO A 326 -3.84 3.74 10.35
N SER A 327 -3.19 4.10 9.26
CA SER A 327 -2.83 3.13 8.21
C SER A 327 -1.73 2.15 8.61
N MET A 328 -1.05 2.42 9.72
CA MET A 328 0.02 1.60 10.31
C MET A 328 -0.43 0.86 11.58
N ASP A 329 -1.65 1.12 12.07
CA ASP A 329 -2.24 0.45 13.23
C ASP A 329 -2.51 -1.03 12.92
N ILE A 330 -1.50 -1.88 13.10
CA ILE A 330 -1.58 -3.32 12.83
C ILE A 330 -0.84 -4.13 13.90
N LEU A 331 -1.30 -5.35 14.14
CA LEU A 331 -0.60 -6.37 14.91
C LEU A 331 -0.17 -7.57 14.05
N ILE A 332 -0.71 -7.68 12.81
CA ILE A 332 -0.32 -8.71 11.85
C ILE A 332 0.07 -8.02 10.55
N SER A 333 1.34 -8.14 10.18
CA SER A 333 1.91 -7.58 8.96
C SER A 333 1.87 -8.62 7.83
N SER A 334 0.92 -8.46 6.93
CA SER A 334 0.51 -9.52 6.01
C SER A 334 1.55 -9.90 4.94
N ASN A 335 2.40 -8.96 4.48
CA ASN A 335 3.40 -9.25 3.45
C ASN A 335 4.77 -9.67 4.02
N LEU A 336 4.92 -9.67 5.34
CA LEU A 336 6.15 -10.13 5.99
C LEU A 336 6.49 -11.57 5.60
N GLU A 337 5.47 -12.39 5.39
CA GLU A 337 5.59 -13.77 4.92
C GLU A 337 6.40 -13.88 3.61
N ARG A 338 6.22 -12.94 2.65
CA ARG A 338 7.01 -12.91 1.42
C ARG A 338 8.49 -12.62 1.68
N MET A 339 8.78 -11.70 2.59
CA MET A 339 10.15 -11.39 3.00
C MET A 339 10.83 -12.61 3.62
N LEU A 340 10.13 -13.33 4.53
CA LEU A 340 10.61 -14.58 5.13
C LEU A 340 10.92 -15.62 4.06
N TYR A 341 10.03 -15.81 3.09
CA TYR A 341 10.23 -16.72 1.96
C TYR A 341 11.53 -16.41 1.19
N PHE A 342 11.73 -15.17 0.78
CA PHE A 342 12.90 -14.82 -0.03
C PHE A 342 14.21 -14.87 0.76
N LEU A 343 14.23 -14.48 2.03
CA LEU A 343 15.44 -14.46 2.84
C LEU A 343 15.78 -15.83 3.45
N SER A 344 14.82 -16.76 3.46
CA SER A 344 15.08 -18.18 3.76
C SER A 344 15.47 -19.00 2.51
N ASP A 345 15.83 -18.33 1.40
CA ASP A 345 16.17 -18.97 0.13
C ASP A 345 15.04 -19.84 -0.46
N GLY A 346 13.79 -19.46 -0.20
CA GLY A 346 12.60 -20.12 -0.72
C GLY A 346 12.16 -21.36 0.09
N ASP A 347 12.47 -21.40 1.37
CA ASP A 347 12.06 -22.49 2.27
C ASP A 347 10.57 -22.37 2.63
N CYS A 348 9.73 -23.05 1.82
CA CYS A 348 8.28 -23.09 2.03
C CYS A 348 7.88 -23.79 3.33
N GLU A 349 8.62 -24.80 3.78
CA GLU A 349 8.30 -25.57 5.00
C GLU A 349 8.53 -24.70 6.23
N LEU A 350 9.65 -23.99 6.28
CA LEU A 350 9.92 -23.02 7.33
C LEU A 350 8.83 -21.94 7.38
N VAL A 351 8.51 -21.33 6.24
CA VAL A 351 7.48 -20.28 6.18
C VAL A 351 6.12 -20.80 6.64
N ALA A 352 5.69 -21.96 6.14
CA ALA A 352 4.43 -22.58 6.56
C ALA A 352 4.39 -22.84 8.07
N GLY A 353 5.48 -23.36 8.64
CA GLY A 353 5.61 -23.62 10.08
C GLY A 353 5.54 -22.33 10.92
N LEU A 354 6.20 -21.25 10.49
CA LEU A 354 6.14 -19.94 11.17
C LEU A 354 4.72 -19.35 11.13
N MET A 355 4.03 -19.45 10.00
CA MET A 355 2.65 -18.96 9.87
C MET A 355 1.66 -19.79 10.68
N GLU A 356 1.89 -21.09 10.79
CA GLU A 356 1.09 -21.97 11.66
C GLU A 356 1.30 -21.61 13.14
N GLN A 357 2.54 -21.40 13.59
CA GLN A 357 2.81 -20.94 14.95
C GLN A 357 2.12 -19.60 15.23
N LEU A 358 2.19 -18.64 14.30
CA LEU A 358 1.48 -17.37 14.42
C LEU A 358 -0.03 -17.55 14.57
N ALA A 359 -0.62 -18.46 13.81
CA ALA A 359 -2.06 -18.73 13.87
C ALA A 359 -2.46 -19.35 15.21
N GLN A 360 -1.69 -20.32 15.70
CA GLN A 360 -2.00 -21.10 16.91
C GLN A 360 -1.67 -20.35 18.20
N THR A 361 -0.52 -19.67 18.25
CA THR A 361 0.02 -19.09 19.49
C THR A 361 0.07 -17.56 19.48
N GLY A 362 -0.08 -16.94 18.31
CA GLY A 362 0.11 -15.50 18.12
C GLY A 362 1.59 -15.08 18.07
N ARG A 363 2.54 -16.03 18.09
CA ARG A 363 3.98 -15.76 18.15
C ARG A 363 4.77 -16.76 17.32
N TYR A 364 5.88 -16.30 16.74
CA TYR A 364 6.94 -17.16 16.20
C TYR A 364 8.32 -16.52 16.41
N GLU A 365 9.36 -17.32 16.22
CA GLU A 365 10.76 -16.88 16.28
C GLU A 365 11.51 -17.45 15.07
N VAL A 366 12.27 -16.60 14.37
CA VAL A 366 13.06 -17.03 13.22
C VAL A 366 14.45 -17.52 13.68
N PRO A 367 15.06 -18.45 12.91
CA PRO A 367 16.45 -18.87 13.17
C PRO A 367 17.41 -17.66 13.14
N ALA A 368 18.49 -17.74 13.94
CA ALA A 368 19.44 -16.64 14.08
C ALA A 368 20.16 -16.25 12.77
N ASP A 369 20.44 -17.21 11.91
CA ASP A 369 21.02 -16.99 10.58
C ASP A 369 20.04 -16.26 9.65
N LEU A 370 18.74 -16.57 9.71
CA LEU A 370 17.71 -15.85 8.97
C LEU A 370 17.57 -14.41 9.52
N LEU A 371 17.59 -14.22 10.84
CA LEU A 371 17.59 -12.89 11.43
C LEU A 371 18.77 -12.04 10.94
N ALA A 372 19.96 -12.61 10.89
CA ALA A 372 21.14 -11.91 10.36
C ALA A 372 20.98 -11.49 8.91
N LYS A 373 20.40 -12.35 8.05
CA LYS A 373 20.07 -12.01 6.66
C LYS A 373 19.02 -10.87 6.59
N ILE A 374 17.97 -10.93 7.41
CA ILE A 374 16.95 -9.87 7.50
C ILE A 374 17.61 -8.55 7.89
N GLN A 375 18.42 -8.52 8.94
CA GLN A 375 19.09 -7.33 9.44
C GLN A 375 20.15 -6.78 8.46
N SER A 376 20.71 -7.59 7.57
CA SER A 376 21.60 -7.11 6.51
C SER A 376 20.89 -6.22 5.49
N VAL A 377 19.59 -6.42 5.27
CA VAL A 377 18.76 -5.69 4.30
C VAL A 377 17.94 -4.60 4.97
N PHE A 378 17.32 -4.91 6.11
CA PHE A 378 16.35 -4.04 6.78
C PHE A 378 16.95 -3.42 8.04
N GLY A 379 16.73 -2.10 8.21
CA GLY A 379 16.82 -1.39 9.46
C GLY A 379 15.41 -1.14 10.01
N CYS A 380 15.30 -0.67 11.24
CA CYS A 380 14.01 -0.33 11.83
C CYS A 380 14.10 0.72 12.93
N GLY A 381 12.97 1.35 13.18
CA GLY A 381 12.72 2.21 14.32
C GLY A 381 11.22 2.40 14.49
N TRP A 382 10.83 3.12 15.53
CA TRP A 382 9.43 3.45 15.78
C TRP A 382 9.32 4.82 16.48
N ALA A 383 8.13 5.41 16.43
CA ALA A 383 7.82 6.68 17.07
C ALA A 383 6.56 6.58 17.95
N SER A 384 6.60 7.17 19.13
CA SER A 384 5.42 7.46 19.93
C SER A 384 4.61 8.61 19.30
N GLU A 385 3.35 8.78 19.72
CA GLU A 385 2.53 9.87 19.18
C GLU A 385 3.11 11.27 19.44
N ASP A 386 3.77 11.47 20.60
CA ASP A 386 4.43 12.74 20.91
C ASP A 386 5.65 12.98 20.01
N GLU A 387 6.40 11.91 19.70
CA GLU A 387 7.53 11.98 18.75
C GLU A 387 7.04 12.20 17.32
N VAL A 388 5.91 11.63 16.92
CA VAL A 388 5.27 11.91 15.63
C VAL A 388 4.89 13.40 15.52
N ARG A 389 4.23 13.95 16.53
CA ARG A 389 3.91 15.41 16.55
C ARG A 389 5.16 16.27 16.51
N ALA A 390 6.18 15.92 17.28
CA ALA A 390 7.45 16.61 17.28
C ALA A 390 8.15 16.56 15.92
N ALA A 391 8.07 15.42 15.21
CA ALA A 391 8.65 15.24 13.87
C ALA A 391 7.93 16.09 12.81
N ILE A 392 6.59 16.21 12.85
CA ILE A 392 5.84 17.14 11.98
C ILE A 392 6.34 18.57 12.21
N LYS A 393 6.43 18.98 13.46
CA LYS A 393 6.90 20.32 13.83
C LYS A 393 8.35 20.56 13.41
N SER A 394 9.23 19.60 13.66
CA SER A 394 10.66 19.68 13.31
C SER A 394 10.85 19.81 11.80
N CYS A 395 10.15 19.00 11.01
CA CYS A 395 10.20 19.06 9.55
C CYS A 395 9.73 20.43 9.04
N TRP A 396 8.61 20.93 9.58
CA TRP A 396 8.10 22.26 9.23
C TRP A 396 9.09 23.37 9.56
N ASP A 397 9.60 23.39 10.80
CA ASP A 397 10.50 24.45 11.27
C ASP A 397 11.83 24.48 10.49
N ALA A 398 12.32 23.30 10.08
CA ALA A 398 13.60 23.17 9.40
C ALA A 398 13.50 23.35 7.86
N ASN A 399 12.36 23.01 7.27
CA ASN A 399 12.24 22.89 5.80
C ASN A 399 11.05 23.66 5.21
N GLY A 400 10.14 24.22 6.02
CA GLY A 400 8.88 24.77 5.51
C GLY A 400 8.02 23.72 4.80
N TYR A 401 8.20 22.44 5.13
CA TYR A 401 7.52 21.32 4.49
C TYR A 401 6.68 20.55 5.50
N VAL A 402 5.38 20.45 5.23
CA VAL A 402 4.43 19.75 6.11
C VAL A 402 4.34 18.29 5.71
N ILE A 403 4.56 17.40 6.67
CA ILE A 403 4.41 15.95 6.50
C ILE A 403 3.20 15.43 7.27
N ASP A 404 2.57 14.36 6.77
CA ASP A 404 1.50 13.68 7.46
C ASP A 404 2.01 12.81 8.64
N PRO A 405 1.16 12.36 9.57
CA PRO A 405 1.59 11.57 10.72
C PRO A 405 2.31 10.27 10.38
N HIS A 406 1.97 9.60 9.28
CA HIS A 406 2.67 8.38 8.84
C HIS A 406 4.09 8.72 8.38
N THR A 407 4.23 9.71 7.52
CA THR A 407 5.54 10.21 7.05
C THR A 407 6.39 10.67 8.23
N ALA A 408 5.77 11.28 9.24
CA ALA A 408 6.45 11.74 10.44
C ALA A 408 7.08 10.60 11.27
N CYS A 409 6.47 9.41 11.30
CA CYS A 409 7.14 8.22 11.88
C CYS A 409 8.47 7.95 11.18
N GLY A 410 8.49 8.00 9.84
CA GLY A 410 9.71 7.82 9.05
C GLY A 410 10.74 8.93 9.26
N TYR A 411 10.28 10.17 9.33
CA TYR A 411 11.15 11.34 9.60
C TYR A 411 11.82 11.21 10.96
N HIS A 412 11.06 10.88 12.03
CA HIS A 412 11.60 10.63 13.35
C HIS A 412 12.63 9.49 13.34
N VAL A 413 12.32 8.38 12.67
CA VAL A 413 13.27 7.25 12.57
C VAL A 413 14.54 7.68 11.87
N PHE A 414 14.48 8.47 10.81
CA PHE A 414 15.66 9.03 10.15
C PHE A 414 16.47 10.00 11.02
N GLU A 415 15.85 10.67 11.98
CA GLU A 415 16.57 11.49 12.97
C GLU A 415 17.38 10.62 13.95
N LYS A 416 16.93 9.41 14.24
CA LYS A 416 17.49 8.54 15.28
C LYS A 416 18.42 7.47 14.76
N VAL A 417 18.16 6.95 13.54
CA VAL A 417 18.93 5.87 12.95
C VAL A 417 20.08 6.48 12.14
N ALA A 418 21.31 6.02 12.45
CA ALA A 418 22.46 6.42 11.66
C ALA A 418 22.26 6.04 10.18
N PRO A 419 22.70 6.89 9.23
CA PRO A 419 22.66 6.57 7.82
C PRO A 419 23.37 5.26 7.51
N ALA A 420 22.84 4.49 6.57
CA ALA A 420 23.47 3.26 6.11
C ALA A 420 24.85 3.56 5.49
N GLU A 421 25.82 2.70 5.78
CA GLU A 421 27.15 2.82 5.22
C GLU A 421 27.12 2.87 3.69
N GLY A 422 27.76 3.86 3.08
CA GLY A 422 27.83 4.04 1.64
C GLY A 422 26.59 4.65 1.00
N ALA A 423 25.53 4.95 1.75
CA ALA A 423 24.39 5.68 1.22
C ALA A 423 24.80 7.10 0.77
N LYS A 424 24.46 7.47 -0.47
CA LYS A 424 24.74 8.80 -1.04
C LYS A 424 23.55 9.75 -0.92
N ALA A 425 22.36 9.21 -0.86
CA ALA A 425 21.11 9.92 -0.62
C ALA A 425 20.18 9.11 0.26
N ARG A 426 19.26 9.79 0.94
CA ARG A 426 18.17 9.19 1.72
C ARG A 426 16.83 9.60 1.10
N VAL A 427 15.92 8.65 0.99
CA VAL A 427 14.56 8.89 0.50
C VAL A 427 13.55 8.48 1.56
N LEU A 428 12.76 9.45 2.03
CA LEU A 428 11.64 9.23 2.93
C LEU A 428 10.36 9.10 2.11
N LEU A 429 9.67 7.98 2.22
CA LEU A 429 8.39 7.77 1.54
C LEU A 429 7.28 8.53 2.26
N SER A 430 6.63 9.45 1.56
CA SER A 430 5.47 10.19 2.05
C SER A 430 4.18 9.53 1.55
N THR A 431 3.55 8.77 2.44
CA THR A 431 2.51 7.81 2.08
C THR A 431 1.10 8.40 2.04
N ALA A 432 0.90 9.61 2.56
CA ALA A 432 -0.37 10.31 2.52
C ALA A 432 -0.18 11.83 2.52
N SER A 433 -1.17 12.57 2.00
CA SER A 433 -1.21 14.01 2.11
C SER A 433 -1.48 14.45 3.56
N PRO A 434 -0.82 15.49 4.09
CA PRO A 434 -1.11 16.06 5.41
C PRO A 434 -2.59 16.52 5.52
N TYR A 435 -3.19 16.88 4.42
CA TYR A 435 -4.60 17.30 4.34
C TYR A 435 -5.62 16.17 4.54
N LYS A 436 -5.19 14.92 4.61
CA LYS A 436 -6.05 13.80 5.07
C LYS A 436 -6.13 13.71 6.59
N PHE A 437 -5.15 14.29 7.28
CA PHE A 437 -5.01 14.30 8.73
C PHE A 437 -4.83 15.72 9.25
N PRO A 438 -5.65 16.70 8.80
CA PRO A 438 -5.38 18.12 9.03
C PRO A 438 -5.41 18.48 10.52
N ARG A 439 -6.28 17.84 11.30
CA ARG A 439 -6.36 18.06 12.75
C ARG A 439 -5.08 17.65 13.47
N ALA A 440 -4.51 16.49 13.11
CA ALA A 440 -3.24 16.03 13.70
C ALA A 440 -2.08 16.95 13.30
N CYS A 441 -2.07 17.44 12.06
CA CYS A 441 -1.05 18.39 11.60
C CYS A 441 -1.20 19.76 12.29
N CYS A 442 -2.42 20.27 12.44
CA CYS A 442 -2.67 21.51 13.19
C CYS A 442 -2.22 21.39 14.66
N ASP A 443 -2.56 20.28 15.31
CA ASP A 443 -2.15 20.00 16.69
C ASP A 443 -0.62 19.99 16.82
N ALA A 444 0.06 19.26 15.94
CA ALA A 444 1.51 19.17 15.92
C ALA A 444 2.21 20.54 15.69
N LEU A 445 1.62 21.39 14.85
CA LEU A 445 2.14 22.74 14.58
C LEU A 445 1.75 23.78 15.65
N GLY A 446 0.95 23.40 16.66
CA GLY A 446 0.48 24.30 17.71
C GLY A 446 -0.55 25.31 17.22
N LEU A 447 -1.29 24.96 16.17
CA LEU A 447 -2.37 25.78 15.61
C LEU A 447 -3.70 25.52 16.33
N ASN A 448 -4.73 26.34 16.01
CA ASN A 448 -6.09 26.01 16.39
C ASN A 448 -6.52 24.68 15.74
N VAL A 449 -7.17 23.80 16.51
CA VAL A 449 -7.63 22.48 16.04
C VAL A 449 -9.16 22.47 16.02
N PRO A 450 -9.82 22.81 14.91
CA PRO A 450 -11.26 22.68 14.78
C PRO A 450 -11.72 21.23 14.92
N GLU A 451 -12.99 21.03 15.31
CA GLU A 451 -13.58 19.68 15.31
C GLU A 451 -13.84 19.17 13.89
N ASP A 452 -14.15 20.06 12.97
CA ASP A 452 -14.39 19.74 11.56
C ASP A 452 -13.09 19.63 10.76
N ASP A 453 -12.93 18.55 10.01
CA ASP A 453 -11.72 18.27 9.21
C ASP A 453 -11.50 19.35 8.12
N PHE A 454 -12.56 19.88 7.48
CA PHE A 454 -12.45 20.89 6.44
C PHE A 454 -12.08 22.26 6.99
N GLU A 455 -12.59 22.59 8.17
CA GLU A 455 -12.13 23.79 8.89
C GLU A 455 -10.65 23.66 9.27
N ALA A 456 -10.21 22.46 9.71
CA ALA A 456 -8.82 22.20 10.01
C ALA A 456 -7.94 22.27 8.76
N MET A 457 -8.41 21.82 7.59
CA MET A 457 -7.71 22.00 6.30
C MET A 457 -7.48 23.49 6.04
N ARG A 458 -8.50 24.35 6.18
CA ARG A 458 -8.39 25.79 5.96
C ARG A 458 -7.42 26.46 6.94
N VAL A 459 -7.40 26.02 8.19
CA VAL A 459 -6.41 26.49 9.18
C VAL A 459 -5.00 26.12 8.78
N LEU A 460 -4.81 24.87 8.31
CA LEU A 460 -3.50 24.39 7.85
C LEU A 460 -3.02 25.16 6.62
N GLU A 461 -3.87 25.34 5.59
CA GLU A 461 -3.57 26.13 4.39
C GLU A 461 -3.08 27.54 4.73
N GLN A 462 -3.82 28.24 5.59
CA GLN A 462 -3.50 29.61 5.99
C GLN A 462 -2.18 29.73 6.76
N ALA A 463 -1.88 28.71 7.59
CA ALA A 463 -0.68 28.73 8.42
C ALA A 463 0.59 28.33 7.66
N THR A 464 0.45 27.51 6.61
CA THR A 464 1.59 26.93 5.88
C THR A 464 1.76 27.49 4.48
N ASP A 465 0.86 28.36 4.00
CA ASP A 465 0.83 28.87 2.63
C ASP A 465 0.86 27.74 1.56
N THR A 466 0.21 26.63 1.87
CA THR A 466 0.03 25.48 0.98
C THR A 466 -1.44 25.30 0.66
N VAL A 467 -1.77 24.46 -0.33
CA VAL A 467 -3.16 24.26 -0.81
C VAL A 467 -3.56 22.80 -0.63
N ALA A 468 -4.74 22.57 -0.07
CA ALA A 468 -5.31 21.23 0.01
C ALA A 468 -5.54 20.66 -1.40
N PRO A 469 -5.20 19.38 -1.64
CA PRO A 469 -5.51 18.74 -2.91
C PRO A 469 -7.00 18.87 -3.25
N ALA A 470 -7.30 19.27 -4.50
CA ALA A 470 -8.67 19.53 -4.95
C ALA A 470 -9.60 18.33 -4.68
N GLN A 471 -9.12 17.10 -4.90
CA GLN A 471 -9.85 15.87 -4.62
C GLN A 471 -10.21 15.65 -3.14
N LEU A 472 -9.58 16.37 -2.21
CA LEU A 472 -9.97 16.38 -0.79
C LEU A 472 -10.87 17.57 -0.46
N ALA A 473 -10.50 18.78 -0.90
CA ALA A 473 -11.26 19.99 -0.61
C ALA A 473 -12.67 19.97 -1.20
N GLU A 474 -12.85 19.42 -2.39
CA GLU A 474 -14.14 19.32 -3.07
C GLU A 474 -15.13 18.35 -2.42
N LEU A 475 -14.67 17.42 -1.57
CA LEU A 475 -15.53 16.43 -0.91
C LEU A 475 -16.65 17.09 -0.08
N GLU A 476 -16.37 18.25 0.51
CA GLU A 476 -17.36 18.98 1.33
C GLU A 476 -18.63 19.34 0.54
N SER A 477 -18.52 19.57 -0.76
CA SER A 477 -19.62 19.96 -1.65
C SER A 477 -20.19 18.83 -2.50
N LYS A 478 -19.54 17.64 -2.51
CA LYS A 478 -20.01 16.50 -3.32
C LYS A 478 -21.28 15.88 -2.74
N PRO A 479 -22.26 15.49 -3.60
CA PRO A 479 -23.44 14.80 -3.15
C PRO A 479 -23.12 13.42 -2.61
N VAL A 480 -23.69 13.10 -1.45
CA VAL A 480 -23.60 11.75 -0.88
C VAL A 480 -24.43 10.80 -1.75
N ARG A 481 -23.85 9.70 -2.17
CA ARG A 481 -24.46 8.66 -3.03
C ARG A 481 -24.80 7.40 -2.26
N PHE A 482 -24.04 7.08 -1.21
CA PHE A 482 -24.16 5.85 -0.44
C PHE A 482 -24.43 6.18 1.03
N GLU A 483 -25.63 5.78 1.50
CA GLU A 483 -26.09 5.94 2.87
C GLU A 483 -26.53 4.59 3.47
N ASP A 484 -26.30 3.48 2.74
CA ASP A 484 -26.68 2.16 3.19
C ASP A 484 -25.93 1.76 4.46
N VAL A 485 -26.66 1.20 5.43
CA VAL A 485 -26.12 0.63 6.67
C VAL A 485 -26.76 -0.71 6.90
N CYS A 486 -25.97 -1.75 7.19
CA CYS A 486 -26.47 -3.09 7.48
C CYS A 486 -25.88 -3.65 8.77
N ASP A 487 -26.48 -4.73 9.26
CA ASP A 487 -25.88 -5.53 10.33
C ASP A 487 -24.83 -6.49 9.75
N VAL A 488 -23.92 -6.98 10.59
CA VAL A 488 -22.76 -7.79 10.16
C VAL A 488 -23.18 -9.09 9.48
N ASP A 489 -24.31 -9.68 9.88
CA ASP A 489 -24.88 -10.89 9.29
C ASP A 489 -25.61 -10.65 7.95
N GLU A 490 -25.93 -9.41 7.62
CA GLU A 490 -26.54 -9.02 6.35
C GLU A 490 -25.53 -8.74 5.23
N MET A 491 -24.23 -8.64 5.56
CA MET A 491 -23.18 -8.26 4.61
C MET A 491 -23.13 -9.20 3.39
N ALA A 492 -23.32 -10.52 3.56
CA ALA A 492 -23.31 -11.48 2.45
C ALA A 492 -24.47 -11.22 1.46
N SER A 493 -25.67 -10.97 1.97
CA SER A 493 -26.85 -10.65 1.13
C SER A 493 -26.69 -9.29 0.45
N TYR A 494 -26.02 -8.33 1.09
CA TYR A 494 -25.70 -7.05 0.47
C TYR A 494 -24.77 -7.22 -0.75
N VAL A 495 -23.69 -8.04 -0.61
CA VAL A 495 -22.79 -8.35 -1.72
C VAL A 495 -23.53 -9.00 -2.89
N GLU A 496 -24.39 -10.00 -2.61
CA GLU A 496 -25.17 -10.68 -3.64
C GLU A 496 -26.12 -9.70 -4.37
N SER A 497 -26.75 -8.81 -3.62
CA SER A 497 -27.62 -7.77 -4.18
C SER A 497 -26.84 -6.73 -5.02
N ALA A 498 -25.65 -6.32 -4.57
CA ALA A 498 -24.77 -5.44 -5.30
C ALA A 498 -24.30 -6.09 -6.62
N ALA A 499 -23.90 -7.35 -6.59
CA ALA A 499 -23.49 -8.09 -7.78
C ALA A 499 -24.61 -8.18 -8.82
N LYS A 500 -25.86 -8.42 -8.39
CA LYS A 500 -27.04 -8.45 -9.28
C LYS A 500 -27.32 -7.08 -9.92
N ARG A 501 -27.25 -5.99 -9.15
CA ARG A 501 -27.45 -4.62 -9.70
C ARG A 501 -26.41 -4.29 -10.76
N MET A 502 -25.15 -4.58 -10.50
CA MET A 502 -24.05 -4.32 -11.42
C MET A 502 -24.06 -5.24 -12.66
N SER A 503 -24.75 -6.37 -12.63
CA SER A 503 -24.91 -7.27 -13.78
C SER A 503 -26.02 -6.83 -14.72
N ALA A 504 -26.93 -5.98 -14.25
CA ALA A 504 -28.06 -5.48 -15.05
C ALA A 504 -27.71 -4.23 -15.89
N ASN A 505 -26.58 -3.59 -15.59
CA ASN A 505 -26.02 -2.47 -16.31
C ASN A 505 -24.87 -2.93 -17.24
#